data_b494f64a4edb107301b31af5e94e455b
#
_entry.id   b494f64a4edb107301b31af5e94e455b
#
_cell.length_a   1.000
_cell.length_b   1.000
_cell.length_c   1.000
_cell.angle_alpha   90.00
_cell.angle_beta   90.00
_cell.angle_gamma   90.00
#
_symmetry.space_group_name_H-M   'P 1'
#
loop_
_entity.id
_entity.type
_entity.pdbx_description
1 polymer ?
#
loop_
_entity_poly.entity_id
_entity_poly.type
_entity_poly.pdbx_seq_one_letter_code
_entity_poly.pdbx_strand_id
1 'polypeptide(L)'
;MKRSQILGFAVAVSLGFAACSGNDMKTTANGLKYKIFEGGSKDSSKVGNILKMNMKVELSGSSDTIMTDTHGKLPVFAPIQDIPQGQPYYDPSEVFKYLKKGDSLIAIVYVDSAISKGLVQANQLPPFMKKGDKLTYHYKVIDVFTSDSIAKLDFEKEQVKDAPRAKKEQEEMMAKMAKEQEAKFKKDVAELAKTGEKQKQDEEVKSFIASKGFTATTMPQGAFVKIDNPGNGSALTDGKWAKVKYEGKLIQKDSTFDSGEFPIQIGKSGAIPGFEDGLKAFKGGGKGTIFLPGYLAYGKDGMGGKFKPYAPMLFNVEIL
;
A
#
# COMPACT_ATOMS: atom_id res chain seq x y z
N MET A 1 -2.42 -41.18 32.53
CA MET A 1 -2.04 -39.77 32.21
C MET A 1 -3.09 -39.23 31.22
N LYS A 2 -4.00 -38.37 31.69
CA LYS A 2 -5.15 -37.87 30.95
C LYS A 2 -4.72 -36.63 30.16
N ARG A 3 -4.88 -36.64 28.81
CA ARG A 3 -4.79 -35.49 27.96
C ARG A 3 -6.08 -34.67 28.08
N SER A 4 -5.97 -33.44 28.56
CA SER A 4 -7.06 -32.46 28.57
C SER A 4 -7.07 -31.78 27.18
N GLN A 5 -8.15 -31.99 26.44
CA GLN A 5 -8.45 -31.22 25.22
C GLN A 5 -9.28 -30.01 25.63
N ILE A 6 -8.71 -28.83 25.40
CA ILE A 6 -9.43 -27.56 25.51
C ILE A 6 -10.10 -27.31 24.15
N LEU A 7 -11.42 -27.57 24.12
CA LEU A 7 -12.28 -27.19 22.98
C LEU A 7 -12.54 -25.68 23.06
N GLY A 8 -11.90 -24.92 22.20
CA GLY A 8 -12.22 -23.51 21.96
C GLY A 8 -13.51 -23.42 21.14
N PHE A 9 -14.61 -22.99 21.78
CA PHE A 9 -15.85 -22.62 21.11
C PHE A 9 -15.63 -21.30 20.33
N ALA A 10 -15.38 -21.38 19.03
CA ALA A 10 -15.54 -20.25 18.13
C ALA A 10 -17.05 -20.08 17.86
N VAL A 11 -17.67 -19.10 18.51
CA VAL A 11 -19.02 -18.66 18.15
C VAL A 11 -18.90 -17.89 16.82
N ALA A 12 -19.06 -18.58 15.71
CA ALA A 12 -19.31 -17.99 14.43
C ALA A 12 -20.75 -17.43 14.44
N VAL A 13 -20.91 -16.13 14.70
CA VAL A 13 -22.15 -15.42 14.40
C VAL A 13 -22.25 -15.31 12.87
N SER A 14 -22.75 -16.36 12.24
CA SER A 14 -23.20 -16.30 10.87
C SER A 14 -24.48 -15.47 10.82
N LEU A 15 -24.36 -14.17 10.56
CA LEU A 15 -25.46 -13.37 10.06
C LEU A 15 -25.83 -13.94 8.68
N GLY A 16 -26.75 -14.89 8.68
CA GLY A 16 -27.37 -15.41 7.46
C GLY A 16 -28.10 -14.27 6.74
N PHE A 17 -27.42 -13.61 5.82
CA PHE A 17 -28.09 -12.80 4.81
C PHE A 17 -28.77 -13.77 3.85
N ALA A 18 -30.07 -14.01 4.05
CA ALA A 18 -30.89 -14.64 3.06
C ALA A 18 -30.67 -13.90 1.71
N ALA A 19 -30.34 -14.64 0.67
CA ALA A 19 -30.22 -14.11 -0.68
C ALA A 19 -31.52 -13.35 -1.03
N CYS A 20 -31.49 -12.02 -0.98
CA CYS A 20 -32.63 -11.19 -1.34
C CYS A 20 -32.89 -11.38 -2.82
N SER A 21 -33.98 -12.05 -3.17
CA SER A 21 -34.54 -12.03 -4.52
C SER A 21 -34.73 -10.57 -4.94
N GLY A 22 -34.31 -10.21 -6.17
CA GLY A 22 -34.22 -8.81 -6.63
C GLY A 22 -35.50 -7.99 -6.69
N ASN A 23 -36.65 -8.51 -6.19
CA ASN A 23 -37.96 -7.89 -6.29
C ASN A 23 -38.29 -6.87 -5.18
N ASP A 24 -37.51 -6.78 -4.11
CA ASP A 24 -37.79 -5.89 -2.96
C ASP A 24 -36.88 -4.65 -2.87
N MET A 25 -36.06 -4.38 -3.89
CA MET A 25 -35.16 -3.22 -3.88
C MET A 25 -35.87 -1.98 -4.40
N LYS A 26 -35.70 -0.86 -3.69
CA LYS A 26 -36.09 0.48 -4.13
C LYS A 26 -35.06 1.02 -5.12
N THR A 27 -35.45 2.02 -5.92
CA THR A 27 -34.57 2.69 -6.86
C THR A 27 -34.63 4.20 -6.61
N THR A 28 -33.48 4.86 -6.54
CA THR A 28 -33.42 6.33 -6.43
C THR A 28 -33.74 6.99 -7.79
N ALA A 29 -33.92 8.31 -7.78
CA ALA A 29 -34.12 9.08 -9.03
C ALA A 29 -32.93 8.93 -10.00
N ASN A 30 -31.71 8.71 -9.47
CA ASN A 30 -30.52 8.47 -10.28
C ASN A 30 -30.31 7.00 -10.69
N GLY A 31 -31.26 6.11 -10.35
CA GLY A 31 -31.23 4.71 -10.75
C GLY A 31 -30.44 3.77 -9.83
N LEU A 32 -29.98 4.25 -8.67
CA LEU A 32 -29.32 3.42 -7.68
C LEU A 32 -30.31 2.45 -7.05
N LYS A 33 -30.03 1.16 -7.07
CA LYS A 33 -30.84 0.14 -6.38
C LYS A 33 -30.39 0.00 -4.94
N TYR A 34 -31.34 0.01 -4.01
CA TYR A 34 -31.04 -0.10 -2.59
C TYR A 34 -32.14 -0.77 -1.76
N LYS A 35 -31.79 -1.27 -0.59
CA LYS A 35 -32.73 -1.76 0.43
C LYS A 35 -32.24 -1.36 1.81
N ILE A 36 -33.13 -0.79 2.61
CA ILE A 36 -32.88 -0.44 4.02
C ILE A 36 -33.59 -1.49 4.89
N PHE A 37 -32.88 -2.01 5.87
CA PHE A 37 -33.39 -2.88 6.94
C PHE A 37 -33.42 -2.06 8.21
N GLU A 38 -34.59 -1.81 8.75
CA GLU A 38 -34.77 -0.95 9.92
C GLU A 38 -34.19 -1.57 11.20
N GLY A 39 -33.41 -0.77 11.93
CA GLY A 39 -32.78 -1.17 13.21
C GLY A 39 -33.58 -0.83 14.45
N GLY A 40 -34.78 -0.27 14.27
CA GLY A 40 -35.72 0.02 15.37
C GLY A 40 -35.52 1.36 16.07
N SER A 41 -34.53 2.20 15.71
CA SER A 41 -34.43 3.56 16.24
C SER A 41 -35.56 4.46 15.73
N LYS A 42 -36.06 5.34 16.59
CA LYS A 42 -37.05 6.36 16.21
C LYS A 42 -36.40 7.67 15.71
N ASP A 43 -35.11 7.84 15.97
CA ASP A 43 -34.40 9.08 15.59
C ASP A 43 -34.17 9.13 14.09
N SER A 44 -34.51 10.25 13.47
CA SER A 44 -34.32 10.48 12.05
C SER A 44 -33.00 11.20 11.78
N SER A 45 -32.23 10.75 10.81
CA SER A 45 -31.08 11.47 10.31
C SER A 45 -31.50 12.70 9.47
N LYS A 46 -30.64 13.70 9.44
CA LYS A 46 -30.85 14.95 8.68
C LYS A 46 -29.58 15.32 7.95
N VAL A 47 -29.72 16.12 6.89
CA VAL A 47 -28.57 16.77 6.26
C VAL A 47 -27.78 17.55 7.31
N GLY A 48 -26.46 17.43 7.28
CA GLY A 48 -25.53 17.95 8.29
C GLY A 48 -25.22 16.99 9.44
N ASN A 49 -25.95 15.86 9.59
CA ASN A 49 -25.55 14.81 10.52
C ASN A 49 -24.41 13.96 9.92
N ILE A 50 -23.68 13.25 10.80
CA ILE A 50 -22.61 12.34 10.42
C ILE A 50 -22.99 10.94 10.86
N LEU A 51 -22.98 9.99 9.90
CA LEU A 51 -23.19 8.58 10.17
C LEU A 51 -21.86 7.91 10.50
N LYS A 52 -21.83 7.19 11.62
CA LYS A 52 -20.77 6.20 11.93
C LYS A 52 -21.26 4.84 11.50
N MET A 53 -20.53 4.19 10.60
CA MET A 53 -20.98 2.94 9.97
C MET A 53 -19.85 1.92 9.82
N ASN A 54 -20.16 0.64 9.95
CA ASN A 54 -19.35 -0.37 9.29
C ASN A 54 -19.76 -0.48 7.83
N MET A 55 -18.79 -0.74 6.96
CA MET A 55 -18.98 -0.88 5.52
C MET A 55 -18.27 -2.14 5.02
N LYS A 56 -18.97 -2.89 4.16
CA LYS A 56 -18.38 -3.94 3.34
C LYS A 56 -18.73 -3.66 1.89
N VAL A 57 -17.76 -3.76 0.99
CA VAL A 57 -17.95 -3.58 -0.46
C VAL A 57 -17.49 -4.84 -1.16
N GLU A 58 -18.38 -5.41 -1.94
CA GLU A 58 -18.15 -6.63 -2.72
C GLU A 58 -18.23 -6.29 -4.22
N LEU A 59 -17.20 -6.68 -4.96
CA LEU A 59 -17.21 -6.71 -6.42
C LEU A 59 -17.74 -8.08 -6.85
N SER A 60 -18.68 -8.10 -7.80
CA SER A 60 -19.20 -9.34 -8.40
C SER A 60 -19.35 -9.19 -9.90
N GLY A 61 -19.05 -10.26 -10.65
CA GLY A 61 -19.15 -10.33 -12.10
C GLY A 61 -17.93 -11.00 -12.72
N SER A 62 -16.98 -10.23 -13.22
CA SER A 62 -15.74 -10.77 -13.80
C SER A 62 -14.80 -11.38 -12.75
N SER A 63 -14.91 -10.95 -11.50
CA SER A 63 -14.28 -11.54 -10.32
C SER A 63 -15.17 -11.31 -9.10
N ASP A 64 -15.22 -12.30 -8.20
CA ASP A 64 -15.92 -12.14 -6.92
C ASP A 64 -14.87 -11.89 -5.84
N THR A 65 -14.87 -10.67 -5.27
CA THR A 65 -13.90 -10.29 -4.25
C THR A 65 -14.45 -9.24 -3.29
N ILE A 66 -13.97 -9.28 -2.04
CA ILE A 66 -14.24 -8.23 -1.06
C ILE A 66 -13.22 -7.11 -1.27
N MET A 67 -13.71 -5.94 -1.68
CA MET A 67 -12.89 -4.75 -1.91
C MET A 67 -12.52 -4.05 -0.60
N THR A 68 -13.47 -4.01 0.32
CA THR A 68 -13.33 -3.33 1.61
C THR A 68 -14.21 -4.00 2.64
N ASP A 69 -13.70 -4.14 3.87
CA ASP A 69 -14.48 -4.54 5.04
C ASP A 69 -13.92 -3.83 6.28
N THR A 70 -14.77 -3.01 6.92
CA THR A 70 -14.41 -2.25 8.13
C THR A 70 -14.90 -2.91 9.41
N HIS A 71 -15.52 -4.09 9.37
CA HIS A 71 -15.90 -4.81 10.57
C HIS A 71 -14.66 -5.18 11.41
N GLY A 72 -14.67 -4.75 12.68
CA GLY A 72 -13.51 -4.92 13.56
C GLY A 72 -12.33 -4.00 13.27
N LYS A 73 -12.53 -3.00 12.41
CA LYS A 73 -11.55 -1.96 12.01
C LYS A 73 -12.14 -0.58 12.31
N LEU A 74 -11.40 0.48 11.94
CA LEU A 74 -11.89 1.85 12.02
C LEU A 74 -13.20 2.00 11.22
N PRO A 75 -14.32 2.39 11.86
CA PRO A 75 -15.58 2.64 11.17
C PRO A 75 -15.49 3.81 10.17
N VAL A 76 -16.39 3.83 9.20
CA VAL A 76 -16.57 4.96 8.29
C VAL A 76 -17.39 6.04 8.99
N PHE A 77 -16.94 7.30 8.90
CA PHE A 77 -17.70 8.48 9.31
C PHE A 77 -18.06 9.28 8.06
N ALA A 78 -19.34 9.27 7.71
CA ALA A 78 -19.84 9.88 6.48
C ALA A 78 -20.85 11.00 6.78
N PRO A 79 -20.59 12.24 6.32
CA PRO A 79 -21.56 13.31 6.46
C PRO A 79 -22.76 13.07 5.54
N ILE A 80 -23.95 13.39 6.03
CA ILE A 80 -25.16 13.40 5.22
C ILE A 80 -25.22 14.77 4.52
N GLN A 81 -25.15 14.75 3.21
CA GLN A 81 -25.16 15.94 2.36
C GLN A 81 -26.33 15.91 1.38
N ASP A 82 -26.73 17.07 0.90
CA ASP A 82 -27.64 17.16 -0.23
C ASP A 82 -26.94 16.69 -1.51
N ILE A 83 -27.70 16.03 -2.37
CA ILE A 83 -27.17 15.59 -3.67
C ILE A 83 -26.93 16.83 -4.53
N PRO A 84 -25.74 17.00 -5.13
CA PRO A 84 -25.47 18.12 -6.03
C PRO A 84 -26.46 18.13 -7.20
N GLN A 85 -27.10 19.27 -7.41
CA GLN A 85 -28.02 19.44 -8.54
C GLN A 85 -27.25 19.75 -9.83
N GLY A 86 -27.74 19.21 -10.95
CA GLY A 86 -27.18 19.50 -12.27
C GLY A 86 -25.87 18.76 -12.60
N GLN A 87 -25.43 17.85 -11.74
CA GLN A 87 -24.27 16.99 -11.99
C GLN A 87 -24.70 15.49 -11.95
N PRO A 88 -24.07 14.63 -12.74
CA PRO A 88 -24.29 13.19 -12.62
C PRO A 88 -23.95 12.71 -11.22
N TYR A 89 -24.87 11.98 -10.60
CA TYR A 89 -24.66 11.40 -9.27
C TYR A 89 -25.18 9.96 -9.25
N TYR A 90 -24.41 9.02 -8.69
CA TYR A 90 -24.76 7.61 -8.61
C TYR A 90 -23.91 6.94 -7.53
N ASP A 91 -24.28 7.16 -6.27
CA ASP A 91 -23.51 6.78 -5.10
C ASP A 91 -24.43 6.36 -3.94
N PRO A 92 -24.05 5.37 -3.09
CA PRO A 92 -24.85 4.96 -1.94
C PRO A 92 -25.25 6.07 -0.99
N SER A 93 -24.51 7.18 -0.92
CA SER A 93 -24.84 8.34 -0.08
C SER A 93 -26.15 9.03 -0.45
N GLU A 94 -26.71 8.77 -1.65
CA GLU A 94 -28.06 9.23 -2.02
C GLU A 94 -29.14 8.88 -1.00
N VAL A 95 -28.94 7.77 -0.30
CA VAL A 95 -29.94 7.23 0.65
C VAL A 95 -29.55 7.39 2.12
N PHE A 96 -28.38 7.98 2.41
CA PHE A 96 -27.90 8.13 3.80
C PHE A 96 -28.85 8.98 4.67
N LYS A 97 -29.54 9.96 4.11
CA LYS A 97 -30.53 10.78 4.82
C LYS A 97 -31.75 10.00 5.32
N TYR A 98 -31.95 8.76 4.84
CA TYR A 98 -33.05 7.90 5.28
C TYR A 98 -32.60 6.91 6.37
N LEU A 99 -31.30 6.81 6.65
CA LEU A 99 -30.76 5.87 7.62
C LEU A 99 -30.87 6.40 9.05
N LYS A 100 -31.09 5.48 9.98
CA LYS A 100 -31.15 5.74 11.43
C LYS A 100 -30.12 4.87 12.13
N LYS A 101 -29.83 5.17 13.39
CA LYS A 101 -29.00 4.31 14.23
C LYS A 101 -29.56 2.88 14.27
N GLY A 102 -28.70 1.90 14.01
CA GLY A 102 -29.06 0.49 13.98
C GLY A 102 -29.55 -0.02 12.62
N ASP A 103 -29.84 0.84 11.64
CA ASP A 103 -30.23 0.41 10.30
C ASP A 103 -29.08 -0.29 9.58
N SER A 104 -29.45 -1.13 8.61
CA SER A 104 -28.53 -1.67 7.62
C SER A 104 -28.98 -1.26 6.22
N LEU A 105 -28.02 -0.98 5.35
CA LEU A 105 -28.27 -0.61 3.96
C LEU A 105 -27.54 -1.59 3.04
N ILE A 106 -28.22 -2.07 2.02
CA ILE A 106 -27.61 -2.67 0.83
C ILE A 106 -27.85 -1.71 -0.34
N ALA A 107 -26.79 -1.33 -1.04
CA ALA A 107 -26.85 -0.52 -2.26
C ALA A 107 -26.02 -1.17 -3.36
N ILE A 108 -26.51 -1.15 -4.60
CA ILE A 108 -25.86 -1.79 -5.75
C ILE A 108 -25.50 -0.71 -6.77
N VAL A 109 -24.21 -0.58 -7.05
CA VAL A 109 -23.65 0.26 -8.11
C VAL A 109 -23.24 -0.64 -9.27
N TYR A 110 -23.89 -0.49 -10.41
CA TYR A 110 -23.51 -1.18 -11.65
C TYR A 110 -22.45 -0.36 -12.38
N VAL A 111 -21.34 -1.00 -12.76
CA VAL A 111 -20.20 -0.35 -13.44
C VAL A 111 -20.69 0.28 -14.78
N ASP A 112 -21.55 -0.41 -15.53
CA ASP A 112 -22.09 0.12 -16.77
C ASP A 112 -22.94 1.38 -16.57
N SER A 113 -23.69 1.45 -15.47
CA SER A 113 -24.45 2.65 -15.12
C SER A 113 -23.55 3.83 -14.76
N ALA A 114 -22.46 3.57 -14.04
CA ALA A 114 -21.47 4.61 -13.71
C ALA A 114 -20.78 5.15 -14.98
N ILE A 115 -20.46 4.27 -15.93
CA ILE A 115 -19.86 4.65 -17.22
C ILE A 115 -20.88 5.46 -18.04
N SER A 116 -22.11 4.99 -18.18
CA SER A 116 -23.15 5.67 -18.98
C SER A 116 -23.51 7.05 -18.46
N LYS A 117 -23.34 7.28 -17.17
CA LYS A 117 -23.54 8.59 -16.51
C LYS A 117 -22.28 9.50 -16.57
N GLY A 118 -21.18 9.02 -17.15
CA GLY A 118 -19.93 9.78 -17.24
C GLY A 118 -19.14 9.94 -15.93
N LEU A 119 -19.48 9.14 -14.89
CA LEU A 119 -18.79 9.19 -13.61
C LEU A 119 -17.42 8.51 -13.64
N VAL A 120 -17.24 7.55 -14.55
CA VAL A 120 -15.98 6.87 -14.81
C VAL A 120 -15.85 6.56 -16.30
N GLN A 121 -14.64 6.62 -16.84
CA GLN A 121 -14.39 6.20 -18.23
C GLN A 121 -14.03 4.72 -18.27
N ALA A 122 -14.50 3.99 -19.27
CA ALA A 122 -14.25 2.56 -19.39
C ALA A 122 -12.75 2.19 -19.45
N ASN A 123 -11.91 3.06 -20.02
CA ASN A 123 -10.45 2.90 -20.10
C ASN A 123 -9.71 3.29 -18.80
N GLN A 124 -10.40 3.86 -17.82
CA GLN A 124 -9.87 4.24 -16.52
C GLN A 124 -10.27 3.26 -15.40
N LEU A 125 -11.00 2.19 -15.74
CA LEU A 125 -11.32 1.15 -14.79
C LEU A 125 -10.05 0.45 -14.32
N PRO A 126 -9.96 0.12 -13.01
CA PRO A 126 -8.87 -0.73 -12.52
C PRO A 126 -8.83 -2.08 -13.28
N PRO A 127 -7.66 -2.72 -13.43
CA PRO A 127 -7.52 -3.97 -14.20
C PRO A 127 -8.41 -5.12 -13.73
N PHE A 128 -8.83 -5.10 -12.46
CA PHE A 128 -9.67 -6.11 -11.84
C PHE A 128 -11.18 -5.84 -11.99
N MET A 129 -11.57 -4.71 -12.60
CA MET A 129 -12.97 -4.28 -12.76
C MET A 129 -13.31 -4.13 -14.25
N LYS A 130 -14.46 -4.63 -14.67
CA LYS A 130 -14.88 -4.63 -16.07
C LYS A 130 -16.34 -4.16 -16.23
N LYS A 131 -16.72 -3.88 -17.47
CA LYS A 131 -18.15 -3.73 -17.84
C LYS A 131 -18.90 -5.00 -17.47
N GLY A 132 -20.13 -4.84 -17.00
CA GLY A 132 -20.97 -5.93 -16.50
C GLY A 132 -20.80 -6.21 -15.02
N ASP A 133 -19.73 -5.73 -14.39
CA ASP A 133 -19.52 -5.88 -12.96
C ASP A 133 -20.45 -4.98 -12.14
N LYS A 134 -20.64 -5.38 -10.88
CA LYS A 134 -21.38 -4.60 -9.90
C LYS A 134 -20.63 -4.53 -8.57
N LEU A 135 -20.76 -3.40 -7.89
CA LEU A 135 -20.33 -3.21 -6.52
C LEU A 135 -21.54 -3.27 -5.61
N THR A 136 -21.54 -4.18 -4.67
CA THR A 136 -22.56 -4.27 -3.62
C THR A 136 -22.01 -3.71 -2.34
N TYR A 137 -22.62 -2.63 -1.87
CA TYR A 137 -22.27 -1.95 -0.63
C TYR A 137 -23.20 -2.43 0.48
N HIS A 138 -22.63 -2.88 1.57
CA HIS A 138 -23.33 -3.21 2.81
C HIS A 138 -22.89 -2.24 3.89
N TYR A 139 -23.85 -1.52 4.47
CA TYR A 139 -23.59 -0.61 5.59
C TYR A 139 -24.36 -1.06 6.81
N LYS A 140 -23.76 -0.90 7.99
CA LYS A 140 -24.42 -1.02 9.29
C LYS A 140 -24.20 0.27 10.06
N VAL A 141 -25.27 1.01 10.31
CA VAL A 141 -25.21 2.26 11.09
C VAL A 141 -25.00 1.94 12.56
N ILE A 142 -23.88 2.39 13.10
CA ILE A 142 -23.49 2.21 14.51
C ILE A 142 -24.03 3.39 15.33
N ASP A 143 -23.84 4.61 14.82
CA ASP A 143 -24.31 5.83 15.48
C ASP A 143 -24.60 6.96 14.48
N VAL A 144 -25.28 8.00 14.96
CA VAL A 144 -25.62 9.21 14.20
C VAL A 144 -25.25 10.41 15.05
N PHE A 145 -24.35 11.25 14.58
CA PHE A 145 -23.91 12.46 15.26
C PHE A 145 -24.57 13.68 14.66
N THR A 146 -25.04 14.57 15.53
CA THR A 146 -25.66 15.84 15.14
C THR A 146 -24.66 17.01 15.10
N SER A 147 -23.41 16.77 15.48
CA SER A 147 -22.33 17.78 15.55
C SER A 147 -21.02 17.18 15.07
N ASP A 148 -20.32 17.92 14.20
CA ASP A 148 -18.98 17.59 13.72
C ASP A 148 -17.98 17.41 14.85
N SER A 149 -18.05 18.24 15.88
CA SER A 149 -17.15 18.19 17.03
C SER A 149 -17.28 16.87 17.80
N ILE A 150 -18.53 16.39 18.00
CA ILE A 150 -18.79 15.12 18.68
C ILE A 150 -18.33 13.95 17.81
N ALA A 151 -18.63 13.98 16.51
CA ALA A 151 -18.20 12.96 15.55
C ALA A 151 -16.67 12.87 15.49
N LYS A 152 -15.98 14.01 15.49
CA LYS A 152 -14.51 14.07 15.49
C LYS A 152 -13.92 13.46 16.76
N LEU A 153 -14.45 13.77 17.92
CA LEU A 153 -14.00 13.18 19.19
C LEU A 153 -14.20 11.65 19.21
N ASP A 154 -15.30 11.17 18.66
CA ASP A 154 -15.56 9.72 18.57
C ASP A 154 -14.63 9.07 17.54
N PHE A 155 -14.40 9.70 16.40
CA PHE A 155 -13.43 9.25 15.40
C PHE A 155 -12.02 9.12 15.98
N GLU A 156 -11.54 10.13 16.73
CA GLU A 156 -10.23 10.08 17.39
C GLU A 156 -10.13 8.92 18.38
N LYS A 157 -11.20 8.65 19.15
CA LYS A 157 -11.26 7.48 20.05
C LYS A 157 -11.18 6.15 19.28
N GLU A 158 -11.95 6.01 18.20
CA GLU A 158 -11.91 4.80 17.37
C GLU A 158 -10.56 4.63 16.68
N GLN A 159 -9.92 5.72 16.24
CA GLN A 159 -8.59 5.70 15.66
C GLN A 159 -7.54 5.21 16.66
N VAL A 160 -7.57 5.69 17.90
CA VAL A 160 -6.66 5.22 18.95
C VAL A 160 -6.88 3.74 19.25
N LYS A 161 -8.15 3.31 19.32
CA LYS A 161 -8.51 1.90 19.54
C LYS A 161 -8.05 0.99 18.41
N ASP A 162 -8.14 1.45 17.16
CA ASP A 162 -7.76 0.68 15.96
C ASP A 162 -6.25 0.71 15.68
N ALA A 163 -5.52 1.69 16.19
CA ALA A 163 -4.11 1.92 15.88
C ALA A 163 -3.21 0.67 16.06
N PRO A 164 -3.33 -0.15 17.13
CA PRO A 164 -2.50 -1.34 17.28
C PRO A 164 -2.74 -2.37 16.17
N ARG A 165 -4.01 -2.58 15.78
CA ARG A 165 -4.39 -3.49 14.70
C ARG A 165 -3.88 -2.97 13.35
N ALA A 166 -4.12 -1.68 13.05
CA ALA A 166 -3.69 -1.04 11.81
C ALA A 166 -2.16 -1.09 11.65
N LYS A 167 -1.42 -0.84 12.74
CA LYS A 167 0.05 -0.94 12.75
C LYS A 167 0.51 -2.35 12.41
N LYS A 168 -0.10 -3.37 13.03
CA LYS A 168 0.24 -4.78 12.76
C LYS A 168 -0.04 -5.15 11.30
N GLU A 169 -1.20 -4.77 10.77
CA GLU A 169 -1.59 -5.04 9.37
C GLU A 169 -0.62 -4.35 8.39
N GLN A 170 -0.20 -3.11 8.71
CA GLN A 170 0.80 -2.40 7.92
C GLN A 170 2.16 -3.10 7.94
N GLU A 171 2.63 -3.54 9.12
CA GLU A 171 3.87 -4.28 9.27
C GLU A 171 3.84 -5.61 8.49
N GLU A 172 2.74 -6.36 8.57
CA GLU A 172 2.55 -7.61 7.83
C GLU A 172 2.54 -7.38 6.31
N MET A 173 1.85 -6.32 5.86
CA MET A 173 1.82 -5.94 4.44
C MET A 173 3.21 -5.55 3.93
N MET A 174 3.94 -4.72 4.67
CA MET A 174 5.31 -4.33 4.32
C MET A 174 6.23 -5.55 4.27
N ALA A 175 6.13 -6.46 5.26
CA ALA A 175 6.93 -7.69 5.27
C ALA A 175 6.61 -8.62 4.07
N LYS A 176 5.34 -8.70 3.66
CA LYS A 176 4.92 -9.45 2.48
C LYS A 176 5.50 -8.83 1.21
N MET A 177 5.34 -7.51 1.03
CA MET A 177 5.89 -6.79 -0.13
C MET A 177 7.41 -6.92 -0.23
N ALA A 178 8.12 -6.82 0.90
CA ALA A 178 9.57 -7.00 0.94
C ALA A 178 9.99 -8.41 0.48
N LYS A 179 9.28 -9.45 0.94
CA LYS A 179 9.53 -10.83 0.50
C LYS A 179 9.27 -11.04 -1.00
N GLU A 180 8.20 -10.46 -1.52
CA GLU A 180 7.87 -10.54 -2.95
C GLU A 180 8.92 -9.83 -3.82
N GLN A 181 9.37 -8.64 -3.38
CA GLN A 181 10.45 -7.91 -4.04
C GLN A 181 11.77 -8.68 -4.02
N GLU A 182 12.13 -9.26 -2.86
CA GLU A 182 13.34 -10.06 -2.73
C GLU A 182 13.29 -11.32 -3.63
N ALA A 183 12.14 -12.00 -3.68
CA ALA A 183 11.95 -13.17 -4.55
C ALA A 183 12.06 -12.79 -6.03
N LYS A 184 11.45 -11.67 -6.45
CA LYS A 184 11.57 -11.13 -7.81
C LYS A 184 13.02 -10.80 -8.14
N PHE A 185 13.71 -10.09 -7.26
CA PHE A 185 15.11 -9.73 -7.40
C PHE A 185 16.00 -10.96 -7.57
N LYS A 186 15.88 -11.98 -6.70
CA LYS A 186 16.66 -13.23 -6.80
C LYS A 186 16.42 -13.95 -8.13
N LYS A 187 15.17 -13.98 -8.61
CA LYS A 187 14.82 -14.57 -9.90
C LYS A 187 15.48 -13.82 -11.06
N ASP A 188 15.38 -12.47 -11.07
CA ASP A 188 15.95 -11.64 -12.12
C ASP A 188 17.49 -11.77 -12.16
N VAL A 189 18.17 -11.77 -11.00
CA VAL A 189 19.62 -11.99 -10.90
C VAL A 189 20.03 -13.37 -11.39
N ALA A 190 19.27 -14.42 -11.05
CA ALA A 190 19.55 -15.78 -11.51
C ALA A 190 19.40 -15.91 -13.04
N GLU A 191 18.45 -15.22 -13.64
CA GLU A 191 18.26 -15.16 -15.09
C GLU A 191 19.43 -14.45 -15.78
N LEU A 192 19.86 -13.30 -15.27
CA LEU A 192 21.03 -12.57 -15.77
C LEU A 192 22.32 -13.38 -15.64
N ALA A 193 22.46 -14.18 -14.58
CA ALA A 193 23.62 -15.06 -14.42
C ALA A 193 23.66 -16.16 -15.48
N LYS A 194 22.51 -16.73 -15.87
CA LYS A 194 22.43 -17.76 -16.92
C LYS A 194 22.80 -17.23 -18.31
N THR A 195 22.51 -15.97 -18.60
CA THR A 195 22.80 -15.31 -19.89
C THR A 195 24.20 -14.71 -19.94
N GLY A 196 24.95 -14.70 -18.84
CA GLY A 196 26.25 -14.02 -18.74
C GLY A 196 26.15 -12.48 -18.58
N GLU A 197 24.95 -11.91 -18.65
CA GLU A 197 24.76 -10.47 -18.50
C GLU A 197 25.12 -9.95 -17.11
N LYS A 198 24.94 -10.77 -16.06
CA LYS A 198 25.39 -10.43 -14.72
C LYS A 198 26.89 -10.19 -14.68
N GLN A 199 27.69 -11.10 -15.21
CA GLN A 199 29.16 -10.99 -15.25
C GLN A 199 29.60 -9.77 -16.05
N LYS A 200 28.98 -9.51 -17.20
CA LYS A 200 29.28 -8.35 -18.02
C LYS A 200 29.06 -7.02 -17.26
N GLN A 201 27.96 -6.90 -16.52
CA GLN A 201 27.69 -5.72 -15.71
C GLN A 201 28.68 -5.60 -14.53
N ASP A 202 29.03 -6.71 -13.88
CA ASP A 202 30.07 -6.73 -12.84
C ASP A 202 31.43 -6.28 -13.39
N GLU A 203 31.83 -6.74 -14.59
CA GLU A 203 33.09 -6.37 -15.25
C GLU A 203 33.09 -4.90 -15.69
N GLU A 204 31.97 -4.37 -16.16
CA GLU A 204 31.85 -2.94 -16.49
C GLU A 204 32.18 -2.07 -15.27
N VAL A 205 31.60 -2.40 -14.12
CA VAL A 205 31.85 -1.65 -12.86
C VAL A 205 33.27 -1.85 -12.37
N LYS A 206 33.83 -3.05 -12.41
CA LYS A 206 35.24 -3.33 -12.05
C LYS A 206 36.21 -2.56 -12.94
N SER A 207 35.96 -2.54 -14.23
CA SER A 207 36.78 -1.80 -15.21
C SER A 207 36.77 -0.29 -14.93
N PHE A 208 35.59 0.24 -14.59
CA PHE A 208 35.48 1.64 -14.16
C PHE A 208 36.30 1.92 -12.90
N ILE A 209 36.16 1.10 -11.86
CA ILE A 209 36.88 1.22 -10.59
C ILE A 209 38.40 1.21 -10.86
N ALA A 210 38.87 0.25 -11.67
CA ALA A 210 40.26 0.12 -12.04
C ALA A 210 40.76 1.34 -12.84
N SER A 211 39.96 1.85 -13.78
CA SER A 211 40.32 3.04 -14.60
C SER A 211 40.51 4.32 -13.77
N LYS A 212 39.87 4.36 -12.58
CA LYS A 212 40.03 5.45 -11.60
C LYS A 212 41.18 5.21 -10.60
N GLY A 213 41.86 4.08 -10.70
CA GLY A 213 42.89 3.70 -9.73
C GLY A 213 42.36 3.37 -8.34
N PHE A 214 41.09 3.00 -8.23
CA PHE A 214 40.47 2.68 -6.95
C PHE A 214 40.62 1.20 -6.62
N THR A 215 40.66 0.91 -5.31
CA THR A 215 40.52 -0.44 -4.77
C THR A 215 39.16 -0.54 -4.08
N ALA A 216 38.38 -1.56 -4.41
CA ALA A 216 37.07 -1.80 -3.81
C ALA A 216 36.91 -3.25 -3.37
N THR A 217 36.15 -3.45 -2.29
CA THR A 217 35.77 -4.78 -1.78
C THR A 217 34.42 -5.16 -2.36
N THR A 218 34.27 -6.42 -2.80
CA THR A 218 32.99 -6.96 -3.25
C THR A 218 32.15 -7.37 -2.04
N MET A 219 30.94 -6.89 -1.99
CA MET A 219 29.95 -7.23 -0.97
C MET A 219 29.17 -8.50 -1.33
N PRO A 220 28.49 -9.16 -0.37
CA PRO A 220 27.83 -10.44 -0.58
C PRO A 220 26.80 -10.49 -1.71
N GLN A 221 26.06 -9.40 -1.96
CA GLN A 221 25.09 -9.34 -3.06
C GLN A 221 25.71 -8.89 -4.39
N GLY A 222 26.94 -8.38 -4.37
CA GLY A 222 27.70 -7.99 -5.55
C GLY A 222 27.94 -6.48 -5.70
N ALA A 223 27.59 -5.66 -4.72
CA ALA A 223 28.03 -4.27 -4.66
C ALA A 223 29.55 -4.20 -4.48
N PHE A 224 30.19 -3.15 -5.01
CA PHE A 224 31.61 -2.89 -4.78
C PHE A 224 31.76 -1.65 -3.93
N VAL A 225 32.59 -1.71 -2.88
CA VAL A 225 32.73 -0.63 -1.93
C VAL A 225 34.18 -0.18 -1.79
N LYS A 226 34.45 1.10 -2.08
CA LYS A 226 35.67 1.80 -1.74
C LYS A 226 35.47 2.48 -0.39
N ILE A 227 36.25 2.10 0.60
CA ILE A 227 36.18 2.67 1.96
C ILE A 227 37.25 3.76 2.07
N ASP A 228 36.81 5.01 2.28
CA ASP A 228 37.71 6.13 2.59
C ASP A 228 37.99 6.22 4.10
N ASN A 229 36.94 5.98 4.88
CA ASN A 229 36.97 5.88 6.34
C ASN A 229 35.95 4.81 6.76
N PRO A 230 36.34 3.73 7.47
CA PRO A 230 35.39 2.70 7.89
C PRO A 230 34.42 3.15 8.98
N GLY A 231 34.72 4.27 9.67
CA GLY A 231 34.01 4.70 10.86
C GLY A 231 34.45 3.96 12.12
N ASN A 232 34.13 4.52 13.28
CA ASN A 232 34.43 3.96 14.60
C ASN A 232 33.19 3.69 15.45
N GLY A 233 31.99 3.98 14.90
CA GLY A 233 30.72 3.74 15.56
C GLY A 233 30.26 2.29 15.47
N SER A 234 28.95 2.09 15.66
CA SER A 234 28.34 0.76 15.55
C SER A 234 28.30 0.28 14.10
N ALA A 235 28.50 -1.03 13.88
CA ALA A 235 28.36 -1.66 12.57
C ALA A 235 26.90 -1.58 12.07
N LEU A 236 26.73 -1.40 10.76
CA LEU A 236 25.44 -1.34 10.09
C LEU A 236 24.98 -2.76 9.75
N THR A 237 24.23 -3.36 10.66
CA THR A 237 23.65 -4.70 10.50
C THR A 237 22.13 -4.62 10.35
N ASP A 238 21.51 -5.70 9.87
CA ASP A 238 20.06 -5.77 9.69
C ASP A 238 19.29 -5.36 10.94
N GLY A 239 18.27 -4.52 10.75
CA GLY A 239 17.46 -3.93 11.81
C GLY A 239 18.02 -2.67 12.46
N LYS A 240 19.29 -2.31 12.25
CA LYS A 240 19.89 -1.08 12.80
C LYS A 240 19.44 0.14 12.00
N TRP A 241 19.24 1.24 12.72
CA TRP A 241 18.99 2.55 12.14
C TRP A 241 20.31 3.30 11.93
N ALA A 242 20.41 3.97 10.80
CA ALA A 242 21.48 4.91 10.50
C ALA A 242 20.89 6.14 9.82
N LYS A 243 21.54 7.28 9.92
CA LYS A 243 21.30 8.45 9.07
C LYS A 243 22.41 8.50 8.04
N VAL A 244 22.06 8.49 6.76
CA VAL A 244 23.01 8.44 5.65
C VAL A 244 22.87 9.71 4.83
N LYS A 245 24.01 10.38 4.62
CA LYS A 245 24.16 11.41 3.58
C LYS A 245 24.72 10.76 2.32
N TYR A 246 24.14 11.09 1.17
CA TYR A 246 24.54 10.47 -0.08
C TYR A 246 24.53 11.44 -1.26
N GLU A 247 25.32 11.09 -2.27
CA GLU A 247 25.29 11.68 -3.60
C GLU A 247 25.36 10.57 -4.64
N GLY A 248 24.31 10.43 -5.47
CA GLY A 248 24.19 9.40 -6.50
C GLY A 248 24.58 9.92 -7.88
N LYS A 249 25.41 9.15 -8.60
CA LYS A 249 25.89 9.46 -9.96
C LYS A 249 25.78 8.24 -10.86
N LEU A 250 25.58 8.48 -12.17
CA LEU A 250 25.81 7.44 -13.19
C LEU A 250 27.30 7.26 -13.42
N ILE A 251 27.76 6.00 -13.47
CA ILE A 251 29.19 5.69 -13.70
C ILE A 251 29.71 6.32 -15.02
N GLN A 252 28.85 6.35 -16.05
CA GLN A 252 29.21 6.85 -17.38
C GLN A 252 29.16 8.38 -17.51
N LYS A 253 28.56 9.07 -16.52
CA LYS A 253 28.39 10.52 -16.53
C LYS A 253 28.75 11.06 -15.16
N ASP A 254 29.66 11.99 -15.08
CA ASP A 254 30.03 12.63 -13.81
C ASP A 254 28.99 13.67 -13.35
N SER A 255 27.71 13.35 -13.52
CA SER A 255 26.59 14.21 -13.15
C SER A 255 25.79 13.58 -12.02
N THR A 256 25.63 14.33 -10.96
CA THR A 256 24.76 13.95 -9.82
C THR A 256 23.31 13.94 -10.27
N PHE A 257 22.62 12.83 -10.04
CA PHE A 257 21.21 12.70 -10.35
C PHE A 257 20.32 12.83 -9.12
N ASP A 258 20.89 12.58 -7.95
CA ASP A 258 20.20 12.65 -6.67
C ASP A 258 21.20 12.84 -5.52
N SER A 259 20.79 13.56 -4.48
CA SER A 259 21.60 13.76 -3.28
C SER A 259 20.71 14.14 -2.12
N GLY A 260 21.12 13.80 -0.90
CA GLY A 260 20.34 14.13 0.28
C GLY A 260 20.82 13.43 1.55
N GLU A 261 19.98 13.54 2.56
CA GLU A 261 20.16 12.83 3.84
C GLU A 261 18.83 12.18 4.22
N PHE A 262 18.88 10.92 4.63
CA PHE A 262 17.68 10.24 5.11
C PHE A 262 18.02 9.19 6.18
N PRO A 263 17.05 8.91 7.09
CA PRO A 263 17.17 7.79 8.01
C PRO A 263 16.87 6.49 7.26
N ILE A 264 17.70 5.46 7.49
CA ILE A 264 17.54 4.14 6.90
C ILE A 264 17.57 3.07 7.99
N GLN A 265 16.67 2.10 7.91
CA GLN A 265 16.74 0.88 8.71
C GLN A 265 17.24 -0.25 7.81
N ILE A 266 18.47 -0.71 8.07
CA ILE A 266 19.12 -1.73 7.26
C ILE A 266 18.28 -3.01 7.18
N GLY A 267 18.06 -3.52 5.97
CA GLY A 267 17.27 -4.72 5.70
C GLY A 267 15.75 -4.53 5.73
N LYS A 268 15.26 -3.28 5.94
CA LYS A 268 13.80 -2.98 5.99
C LYS A 268 13.41 -1.70 5.26
N SER A 269 14.33 -0.99 4.65
CA SER A 269 14.07 0.35 4.13
C SER A 269 13.42 0.39 2.76
N GLY A 270 13.43 -0.70 2.00
CA GLY A 270 13.02 -0.72 0.59
C GLY A 270 13.93 0.10 -0.34
N ALA A 271 15.14 0.46 0.11
CA ALA A 271 16.14 1.10 -0.72
C ALA A 271 16.66 0.16 -1.81
N ILE A 272 17.42 0.71 -2.75
CA ILE A 272 18.08 -0.05 -3.82
C ILE A 272 18.89 -1.19 -3.19
N PRO A 273 18.71 -2.47 -3.62
CA PRO A 273 19.33 -3.62 -2.97
C PRO A 273 20.85 -3.51 -2.80
N GLY A 274 21.54 -3.05 -3.85
CA GLY A 274 22.98 -2.86 -3.80
C GLY A 274 23.44 -1.72 -2.88
N PHE A 275 22.61 -0.71 -2.67
CA PHE A 275 22.91 0.39 -1.76
C PHE A 275 22.93 -0.10 -0.31
N GLU A 276 21.92 -0.86 0.10
CA GLU A 276 21.90 -1.48 1.43
C GLU A 276 23.04 -2.48 1.64
N ASP A 277 23.35 -3.30 0.62
CA ASP A 277 24.48 -4.23 0.66
C ASP A 277 25.81 -3.47 0.90
N GLY A 278 26.02 -2.38 0.16
CA GLY A 278 27.20 -1.54 0.28
C GLY A 278 27.31 -0.83 1.64
N LEU A 279 26.20 -0.37 2.21
CA LEU A 279 26.20 0.30 3.52
C LEU A 279 26.70 -0.61 4.64
N LYS A 280 26.52 -1.93 4.55
CA LYS A 280 26.99 -2.90 5.55
C LYS A 280 28.52 -2.97 5.67
N ALA A 281 29.27 -2.36 4.73
CA ALA A 281 30.72 -2.22 4.82
C ALA A 281 31.17 -1.14 5.82
N PHE A 282 30.26 -0.29 6.27
CA PHE A 282 30.58 0.86 7.10
C PHE A 282 30.09 0.70 8.55
N LYS A 283 30.64 1.57 9.39
CA LYS A 283 30.20 1.84 10.76
C LYS A 283 29.73 3.29 10.86
N GLY A 284 29.11 3.66 11.97
CA GLY A 284 28.80 5.07 12.24
C GLY A 284 30.06 5.94 12.12
N GLY A 285 29.93 7.10 11.45
CA GLY A 285 31.04 7.97 11.06
C GLY A 285 31.85 7.50 9.85
N GLY A 286 31.39 6.43 9.18
CA GLY A 286 32.06 5.88 7.99
C GLY A 286 31.78 6.70 6.74
N LYS A 287 32.72 6.63 5.75
CA LYS A 287 32.62 7.36 4.47
C LYS A 287 33.27 6.56 3.36
N GLY A 288 32.70 6.64 2.18
CA GLY A 288 33.25 5.99 1.00
C GLY A 288 32.33 6.04 -0.21
N THR A 289 32.58 5.16 -1.18
CA THR A 289 31.81 5.07 -2.42
C THR A 289 31.31 3.66 -2.64
N ILE A 290 30.01 3.51 -2.89
CA ILE A 290 29.36 2.25 -3.26
C ILE A 290 29.16 2.28 -4.78
N PHE A 291 29.68 1.30 -5.50
CA PHE A 291 29.48 1.13 -6.94
C PHE A 291 28.55 -0.03 -7.17
N LEU A 292 27.54 0.20 -8.00
CA LEU A 292 26.46 -0.76 -8.24
C LEU A 292 26.40 -1.13 -9.73
N PRO A 293 26.57 -2.43 -10.06
CA PRO A 293 26.07 -2.94 -11.32
C PRO A 293 24.58 -2.63 -11.50
N GLY A 294 24.14 -2.45 -12.73
CA GLY A 294 22.77 -2.00 -12.99
C GLY A 294 21.67 -2.90 -12.42
N TYR A 295 21.93 -4.22 -12.31
CA TYR A 295 20.98 -5.16 -11.70
C TYR A 295 20.82 -4.97 -10.20
N LEU A 296 21.79 -4.38 -9.51
CA LEU A 296 21.73 -4.00 -8.08
C LEU A 296 21.22 -2.58 -7.86
N ALA A 297 21.03 -1.81 -8.93
CA ALA A 297 20.46 -0.47 -8.91
C ALA A 297 18.97 -0.51 -9.28
N TYR A 298 18.55 0.10 -10.38
CA TYR A 298 17.16 0.16 -10.81
C TYR A 298 16.76 -1.00 -11.76
N GLY A 299 17.66 -1.94 -12.04
CA GLY A 299 17.37 -3.16 -12.80
C GLY A 299 16.85 -2.92 -14.21
N LYS A 300 16.03 -3.86 -14.68
CA LYS A 300 15.48 -3.86 -16.05
C LYS A 300 14.47 -2.74 -16.31
N ASP A 301 13.83 -2.24 -15.28
CA ASP A 301 12.79 -1.20 -15.42
C ASP A 301 13.39 0.19 -15.52
N GLY A 302 14.64 0.39 -15.06
CA GLY A 302 15.26 1.70 -14.99
C GLY A 302 14.45 2.67 -14.11
N MET A 303 14.45 3.96 -14.45
CA MET A 303 13.66 4.96 -13.73
C MET A 303 13.01 5.95 -14.72
N GLY A 304 11.83 5.57 -15.24
CA GLY A 304 10.89 6.48 -15.90
C GLY A 304 11.50 7.52 -16.87
N GLY A 305 12.42 7.12 -17.76
CA GLY A 305 13.09 8.02 -18.72
C GLY A 305 14.33 8.75 -18.16
N LYS A 306 14.58 8.73 -16.83
CA LYS A 306 15.82 9.28 -16.25
C LYS A 306 17.01 8.36 -16.46
N PHE A 307 16.84 7.07 -16.33
CA PHE A 307 17.91 6.07 -16.47
C PHE A 307 17.49 4.96 -17.41
N LYS A 308 18.45 4.52 -18.24
CA LYS A 308 18.30 3.33 -19.06
C LYS A 308 18.19 2.06 -18.16
N PRO A 309 17.54 0.99 -18.64
CA PRO A 309 17.62 -0.31 -18.01
C PRO A 309 19.08 -0.69 -17.72
N TYR A 310 19.31 -1.25 -16.53
CA TYR A 310 20.62 -1.70 -16.08
C TYR A 310 21.74 -0.64 -16.10
N ALA A 311 21.40 0.64 -15.93
CA ALA A 311 22.41 1.69 -15.81
C ALA A 311 23.23 1.50 -14.53
N PRO A 312 24.57 1.33 -14.63
CA PRO A 312 25.43 1.22 -13.46
C PRO A 312 25.59 2.57 -12.76
N MET A 313 25.67 2.54 -11.42
CA MET A 313 25.67 3.74 -10.58
C MET A 313 26.75 3.72 -9.54
N LEU A 314 27.07 4.89 -9.01
CA LEU A 314 27.86 5.03 -7.80
C LEU A 314 27.16 5.96 -6.82
N PHE A 315 27.39 5.72 -5.55
CA PHE A 315 26.92 6.55 -4.43
C PHE A 315 28.08 6.90 -3.51
N ASN A 316 28.40 8.18 -3.42
CA ASN A 316 29.24 8.67 -2.34
C ASN A 316 28.40 8.72 -1.08
N VAL A 317 28.86 8.08 -0.01
CA VAL A 317 28.07 7.96 1.24
C VAL A 317 28.88 8.41 2.46
N GLU A 318 28.17 8.98 3.41
CA GLU A 318 28.67 9.32 4.75
C GLU A 318 27.62 8.90 5.78
N ILE A 319 28.03 8.10 6.76
CA ILE A 319 27.18 7.63 7.86
C ILE A 319 27.28 8.62 9.00
N LEU A 320 26.15 9.29 9.30
CA LEU A 320 26.06 10.37 10.29
C LEU A 320 25.79 9.84 11.69
#